data_ec02c3df4d9daf8b91e202daad8385ba
#
_entry.id   ec02c3df4d9daf8b91e202daad8385ba
#
_cell.length_a   1.000
_cell.length_b   1.000
_cell.length_c   1.000
_cell.angle_alpha   90.00
_cell.angle_beta   90.00
_cell.angle_gamma   90.00
#
_symmetry.space_group_name_H-M   'P 1'
#
loop_
_entity.id
_entity.type
_entity.pdbx_description
1 polymer ?
#
loop_
_entity_poly.entity_id
_entity_poly.type
_entity_poly.pdbx_seq_one_letter_code
_entity_poly.pdbx_strand_id
1 'polypeptide(L)'
;MSNTKPRFDVLDGLRGVAALLVVVYHITEGYAAGPLTHMPNHGYLAVDFFFLLSGYVVGYAYDDRLTLMGTGGFAKRRLIRLHPMIVFGTILGMLLYYFSDGHPSFKDLSATPWWLLLLVGAWCSTLIPVPAALDIRGWADFNPLNGATWSLVWEYIGNVLYILLFSRLSTRVLSLFTAGAAVLTLLLCLNVDVFGVLEARTTAAYTVIGGWNFDADQVVIGFTRLLYPFMMGLLLSRMGQRVRLRGNFVVCALLLIALLCMPRVGGSEEARFWWNGAYEALCILVLFPVILLMGAGSGLSKVAETKVCTFLGRISYPLYVVHLPIVFVQMSWAAQHPQAPLGAHIMTALFAVLISIATAYAALKLYDEPLRKRLTNRFLSKS
;
A
#
# COMPACT_ATOMS: atom_id res chain seq x y z
N MET A 1 -0.09 -31.30 17.28
CA MET A 1 -1.11 -30.69 16.40
C MET A 1 -0.75 -29.22 16.21
N SER A 2 -0.36 -28.80 15.01
CA SER A 2 -0.06 -27.39 14.74
C SER A 2 -1.39 -26.61 14.81
N ASN A 3 -1.54 -25.83 15.86
CA ASN A 3 -2.72 -24.99 16.08
C ASN A 3 -2.64 -23.78 15.11
N THR A 4 -2.94 -24.01 13.83
CA THR A 4 -2.98 -22.95 12.82
C THR A 4 -4.20 -22.07 13.13
N LYS A 5 -3.96 -20.80 13.49
CA LYS A 5 -5.04 -19.84 13.72
C LYS A 5 -5.91 -19.71 12.44
N PRO A 6 -7.25 -19.56 12.59
CA PRO A 6 -8.15 -19.36 11.45
C PRO A 6 -7.73 -18.19 10.56
N ARG A 7 -7.95 -18.31 9.25
CA ARG A 7 -7.75 -17.22 8.30
C ARG A 7 -8.97 -16.30 8.28
N PHE A 8 -8.74 -15.06 7.91
CA PHE A 8 -9.79 -14.07 7.68
C PHE A 8 -9.98 -13.88 6.18
N ASP A 9 -10.69 -14.85 5.54
CA ASP A 9 -10.83 -14.86 4.08
C ASP A 9 -11.47 -13.58 3.53
N VAL A 10 -12.42 -12.99 4.27
CA VAL A 10 -13.03 -11.71 3.89
C VAL A 10 -11.99 -10.58 3.89
N LEU A 11 -11.14 -10.49 4.92
CA LEU A 11 -10.08 -9.47 4.97
C LEU A 11 -9.05 -9.68 3.85
N ASP A 12 -8.72 -10.93 3.52
CA ASP A 12 -7.86 -11.26 2.39
C ASP A 12 -8.51 -10.79 1.07
N GLY A 13 -9.81 -11.02 0.88
CA GLY A 13 -10.56 -10.53 -0.27
C GLY A 13 -10.59 -9.00 -0.36
N LEU A 14 -10.85 -8.29 0.74
CA LEU A 14 -10.87 -6.83 0.81
C LEU A 14 -9.50 -6.22 0.47
N ARG A 15 -8.41 -6.85 0.91
CA ARG A 15 -7.07 -6.45 0.51
C ARG A 15 -6.88 -6.52 -1.01
N GLY A 16 -7.47 -7.54 -1.67
CA GLY A 16 -7.44 -7.66 -3.12
C GLY A 16 -8.27 -6.60 -3.83
N VAL A 17 -9.45 -6.26 -3.31
CA VAL A 17 -10.28 -5.16 -3.83
C VAL A 17 -9.52 -3.83 -3.73
N ALA A 18 -8.92 -3.53 -2.57
CA ALA A 18 -8.12 -2.33 -2.39
C ALA A 18 -6.93 -2.28 -3.37
N ALA A 19 -6.24 -3.41 -3.59
CA ALA A 19 -5.12 -3.48 -4.54
C ALA A 19 -5.57 -3.19 -5.98
N LEU A 20 -6.72 -3.70 -6.41
CA LEU A 20 -7.28 -3.38 -7.73
C LEU A 20 -7.62 -1.89 -7.87
N LEU A 21 -8.18 -1.26 -6.84
CA LEU A 21 -8.47 0.18 -6.86
C LEU A 21 -7.18 1.02 -6.92
N VAL A 22 -6.10 0.59 -6.28
CA VAL A 22 -4.78 1.23 -6.41
C VAL A 22 -4.26 1.14 -7.85
N VAL A 23 -4.45 0.00 -8.53
CA VAL A 23 -4.07 -0.13 -9.95
C VAL A 23 -4.85 0.89 -10.80
N VAL A 24 -6.16 0.98 -10.61
CA VAL A 24 -7.01 1.95 -11.33
C VAL A 24 -6.58 3.39 -11.01
N TYR A 25 -6.28 3.69 -9.76
CA TYR A 25 -5.79 5.00 -9.33
C TYR A 25 -4.54 5.43 -10.09
N HIS A 26 -3.53 4.57 -10.16
CA HIS A 26 -2.28 4.87 -10.88
C HIS A 26 -2.44 4.88 -12.40
N ILE A 27 -3.36 4.10 -12.98
CA ILE A 27 -3.65 4.18 -14.43
C ILE A 27 -4.18 5.56 -14.81
N THR A 28 -4.94 6.21 -13.95
CA THR A 28 -5.47 7.55 -14.21
C THR A 28 -4.45 8.67 -13.98
N GLU A 29 -3.33 8.37 -13.34
CA GLU A 29 -2.26 9.32 -13.04
C GLU A 29 -1.72 10.00 -14.29
N GLY A 30 -1.52 9.25 -15.39
CA GLY A 30 -1.09 9.79 -16.67
C GLY A 30 -2.07 10.73 -17.38
N TYR A 31 -3.28 10.88 -16.85
CA TYR A 31 -4.33 11.77 -17.37
C TYR A 31 -4.72 12.89 -16.40
N ALA A 32 -4.15 12.87 -15.21
CA ALA A 32 -4.50 13.78 -14.14
C ALA A 32 -3.59 15.01 -14.14
N ALA A 33 -4.13 16.17 -13.75
CA ALA A 33 -3.33 17.40 -13.60
C ALA A 33 -2.43 17.37 -12.35
N GLY A 34 -2.71 16.47 -11.41
CA GLY A 34 -1.94 16.32 -10.18
C GLY A 34 -2.53 15.24 -9.27
N PRO A 35 -1.89 14.93 -8.14
CA PRO A 35 -2.23 13.78 -7.31
C PRO A 35 -3.65 13.82 -6.71
N LEU A 36 -4.27 15.00 -6.60
CA LEU A 36 -5.63 15.16 -6.10
C LEU A 36 -6.72 14.97 -7.16
N THR A 37 -6.35 14.86 -8.43
CA THR A 37 -7.29 14.71 -9.57
C THR A 37 -7.33 13.30 -10.16
N HIS A 38 -6.55 12.36 -9.57
CA HIS A 38 -6.61 10.94 -9.95
C HIS A 38 -7.97 10.32 -9.65
N MET A 39 -8.34 9.29 -10.41
CA MET A 39 -9.54 8.51 -10.18
C MET A 39 -9.19 7.06 -9.82
N PRO A 40 -9.82 6.46 -8.81
CA PRO A 40 -10.79 7.04 -7.88
C PRO A 40 -10.15 8.08 -6.94
N ASN A 41 -10.86 9.18 -6.67
CA ASN A 41 -10.28 10.38 -6.01
C ASN A 41 -9.62 10.15 -4.64
N HIS A 42 -10.02 9.12 -3.91
CA HIS A 42 -9.44 8.75 -2.62
C HIS A 42 -8.74 7.37 -2.68
N GLY A 43 -8.34 6.92 -3.87
CA GLY A 43 -7.67 5.62 -4.06
C GLY A 43 -6.37 5.46 -3.25
N TYR A 44 -5.65 6.57 -2.99
CA TYR A 44 -4.46 6.57 -2.13
C TYR A 44 -4.74 6.17 -0.67
N LEU A 45 -5.98 6.31 -0.16
CA LEU A 45 -6.36 5.86 1.18
C LEU A 45 -6.36 4.33 1.32
N ALA A 46 -6.30 3.59 0.22
CA ALA A 46 -6.11 2.13 0.26
C ALA A 46 -4.84 1.74 1.01
N VAL A 47 -3.80 2.58 0.99
CA VAL A 47 -2.55 2.35 1.74
C VAL A 47 -2.79 2.39 3.25
N ASP A 48 -3.60 3.33 3.73
CA ASP A 48 -3.98 3.43 5.16
C ASP A 48 -4.78 2.20 5.59
N PHE A 49 -5.66 1.68 4.72
CA PHE A 49 -6.36 0.42 4.94
C PHE A 49 -5.38 -0.77 4.96
N PHE A 50 -4.33 -0.80 4.13
CA PHE A 50 -3.30 -1.83 4.18
C PHE A 50 -2.48 -1.78 5.46
N PHE A 51 -2.12 -0.60 5.96
CA PHE A 51 -1.44 -0.48 7.25
C PHE A 51 -2.31 -0.97 8.41
N LEU A 52 -3.61 -0.67 8.39
CA LEU A 52 -4.57 -1.19 9.37
C LEU A 52 -4.65 -2.72 9.34
N LEU A 53 -4.79 -3.30 8.14
CA LEU A 53 -4.80 -4.77 7.95
C LEU A 53 -3.47 -5.39 8.39
N SER A 54 -2.34 -4.74 8.07
CA SER A 54 -1.01 -5.24 8.47
C SER A 54 -0.87 -5.28 9.98
N GLY A 55 -1.24 -4.21 10.68
CA GLY A 55 -1.25 -4.18 12.16
C GLY A 55 -2.12 -5.27 12.76
N TYR A 56 -3.35 -5.43 12.24
CA TYR A 56 -4.28 -6.47 12.70
C TYR A 56 -3.72 -7.89 12.52
N VAL A 57 -3.20 -8.18 11.33
CA VAL A 57 -2.63 -9.52 11.01
C VAL A 57 -1.36 -9.77 11.81
N VAL A 58 -0.51 -8.76 12.01
CA VAL A 58 0.70 -8.88 12.83
C VAL A 58 0.34 -9.20 14.28
N GLY A 59 -0.56 -8.44 14.90
CA GLY A 59 -1.01 -8.71 16.25
C GLY A 59 -1.63 -10.11 16.37
N TYR A 60 -2.55 -10.45 15.48
CA TYR A 60 -3.22 -11.75 15.49
C TYR A 60 -2.25 -12.93 15.32
N ALA A 61 -1.28 -12.81 14.42
CA ALA A 61 -0.37 -13.91 14.10
C ALA A 61 0.77 -14.08 15.11
N TYR A 62 1.22 -12.98 15.75
CA TYR A 62 2.51 -12.97 16.42
C TYR A 62 2.48 -12.59 17.91
N ASP A 63 1.50 -11.84 18.43
CA ASP A 63 1.51 -11.40 19.83
C ASP A 63 1.72 -12.55 20.82
N ASP A 64 1.03 -13.67 20.65
CA ASP A 64 1.16 -14.84 21.54
C ASP A 64 2.42 -15.68 21.27
N ARG A 65 3.10 -15.47 20.15
CA ARG A 65 4.20 -16.32 19.68
C ARG A 65 5.54 -15.62 19.67
N LEU A 66 5.56 -14.31 19.85
CA LEU A 66 6.78 -13.51 19.75
C LEU A 66 7.79 -13.91 20.81
N THR A 67 7.38 -14.22 22.03
CA THR A 67 8.24 -14.69 23.12
C THR A 67 8.91 -16.02 22.81
N LEU A 68 8.22 -16.92 22.11
CA LEU A 68 8.73 -18.24 21.73
C LEU A 68 9.67 -18.16 20.52
N MET A 69 9.32 -17.36 19.50
CA MET A 69 10.10 -17.30 18.26
C MET A 69 11.22 -16.25 18.28
N GLY A 70 11.17 -15.33 19.23
CA GLY A 70 12.09 -14.18 19.33
C GLY A 70 11.96 -13.18 18.19
N THR A 71 12.65 -12.03 18.35
CA THR A 71 12.64 -10.94 17.36
C THR A 71 13.23 -11.38 16.00
N GLY A 72 14.33 -12.15 16.04
CA GLY A 72 14.95 -12.69 14.82
C GLY A 72 14.05 -13.66 14.05
N GLY A 73 13.28 -14.51 14.75
CA GLY A 73 12.32 -15.41 14.14
C GLY A 73 11.18 -14.67 13.45
N PHE A 74 10.67 -13.59 14.05
CA PHE A 74 9.70 -12.70 13.45
C PHE A 74 10.27 -12.01 12.20
N ALA A 75 11.44 -11.36 12.34
CA ALA A 75 12.06 -10.63 11.22
C ALA A 75 12.28 -11.55 10.00
N LYS A 76 12.83 -12.76 10.21
CA LYS A 76 12.99 -13.75 9.14
C LYS A 76 11.67 -14.09 8.43
N ARG A 77 10.57 -14.30 9.19
CA ARG A 77 9.26 -14.60 8.62
C ARG A 77 8.71 -13.44 7.78
N ARG A 78 8.89 -12.20 8.26
CA ARG A 78 8.46 -11.00 7.51
C ARG A 78 9.29 -10.81 6.23
N LEU A 79 10.61 -10.94 6.34
CA LEU A 79 11.50 -10.88 5.18
C LEU A 79 11.13 -11.95 4.12
N ILE A 80 10.99 -13.22 4.52
CA ILE A 80 10.61 -14.30 3.60
C ILE A 80 9.25 -14.02 2.94
N ARG A 81 8.33 -13.37 3.64
CA ARG A 81 7.00 -13.06 3.12
C ARG A 81 6.99 -11.90 2.13
N LEU A 82 7.74 -10.84 2.38
CA LEU A 82 7.63 -9.57 1.65
C LEU A 82 8.74 -9.37 0.62
N HIS A 83 9.98 -9.65 1.02
CA HIS A 83 11.15 -9.24 0.25
C HIS A 83 11.29 -9.91 -1.15
N PRO A 84 10.93 -11.17 -1.37
CA PRO A 84 11.02 -11.78 -2.69
C PRO A 84 10.27 -11.00 -3.75
N MET A 85 9.05 -10.55 -3.47
CA MET A 85 8.27 -9.78 -4.43
C MET A 85 8.82 -8.37 -4.68
N ILE A 86 9.46 -7.75 -3.67
CA ILE A 86 10.12 -6.45 -3.85
C ILE A 86 11.25 -6.57 -4.88
N VAL A 87 12.09 -7.60 -4.74
CA VAL A 87 13.15 -7.88 -5.72
C VAL A 87 12.56 -8.15 -7.11
N PHE A 88 11.50 -8.95 -7.21
CA PHE A 88 10.82 -9.20 -8.48
C PHE A 88 10.27 -7.91 -9.11
N GLY A 89 9.58 -7.06 -8.34
CA GLY A 89 9.04 -5.79 -8.84
C GLY A 89 10.12 -4.81 -9.26
N THR A 90 11.26 -4.79 -8.57
CA THR A 90 12.42 -3.99 -8.97
C THR A 90 13.01 -4.49 -10.29
N ILE A 91 13.18 -5.80 -10.47
CA ILE A 91 13.65 -6.38 -11.74
C ILE A 91 12.67 -6.06 -12.87
N LEU A 92 11.37 -6.18 -12.62
CA LEU A 92 10.35 -5.79 -13.61
C LEU A 92 10.46 -4.30 -13.96
N GLY A 93 10.65 -3.43 -12.97
CA GLY A 93 10.87 -2.00 -13.18
C GLY A 93 12.12 -1.69 -14.01
N MET A 94 13.22 -2.42 -13.78
CA MET A 94 14.42 -2.33 -14.60
C MET A 94 14.18 -2.77 -16.05
N LEU A 95 13.49 -3.89 -16.26
CA LEU A 95 13.20 -4.43 -17.59
C LEU A 95 12.28 -3.50 -18.41
N LEU A 96 11.35 -2.81 -17.72
CA LEU A 96 10.41 -1.90 -18.36
C LEU A 96 10.88 -0.44 -18.39
N TYR A 97 12.06 -0.12 -17.81
CA TYR A 97 12.53 1.24 -17.60
C TYR A 97 12.55 2.06 -18.90
N TYR A 98 13.27 1.61 -19.93
CA TYR A 98 13.37 2.32 -21.19
C TYR A 98 12.07 2.34 -22.01
N PHE A 99 11.16 1.40 -21.76
CA PHE A 99 9.83 1.41 -22.41
C PHE A 99 8.88 2.43 -21.80
N SER A 100 9.24 3.03 -20.67
CA SER A 100 8.49 4.10 -20.02
C SER A 100 9.07 5.49 -20.25
N ASP A 101 9.99 5.65 -21.21
CA ASP A 101 10.50 6.93 -21.63
C ASP A 101 9.49 7.69 -22.49
N GLY A 102 9.46 9.02 -22.35
CA GLY A 102 8.56 9.89 -23.13
C GLY A 102 7.39 10.47 -22.35
N HIS A 103 7.20 10.15 -21.07
CA HIS A 103 6.28 10.89 -20.22
C HIS A 103 6.93 12.23 -19.80
N PRO A 104 6.22 13.40 -19.96
CA PRO A 104 6.83 14.72 -19.74
C PRO A 104 7.35 14.96 -18.32
N SER A 105 6.77 14.27 -17.32
CA SER A 105 7.19 14.38 -15.93
C SER A 105 8.39 13.51 -15.56
N PHE A 106 8.85 12.64 -16.47
CA PHE A 106 10.06 11.85 -16.24
C PHE A 106 11.30 12.58 -16.80
N LYS A 107 12.44 12.35 -16.18
CA LYS A 107 13.73 12.68 -16.83
C LYS A 107 13.83 11.90 -18.15
N ASP A 108 14.73 12.36 -19.02
CA ASP A 108 15.09 11.58 -20.21
C ASP A 108 15.70 10.22 -19.75
N LEU A 109 14.85 9.19 -19.76
CA LEU A 109 15.24 7.86 -19.30
C LEU A 109 16.21 7.20 -20.27
N SER A 110 16.15 7.57 -21.57
CA SER A 110 17.04 7.06 -22.60
C SER A 110 18.49 7.50 -22.37
N ALA A 111 18.69 8.64 -21.70
CA ALA A 111 20.02 9.13 -21.32
C ALA A 111 20.63 8.37 -20.12
N THR A 112 19.87 7.54 -19.42
CA THR A 112 20.37 6.77 -18.27
C THR A 112 21.26 5.63 -18.75
N PRO A 113 22.57 5.58 -18.40
CA PRO A 113 23.44 4.49 -18.84
C PRO A 113 23.03 3.17 -18.13
N TRP A 114 23.14 2.06 -18.84
CA TRP A 114 22.71 0.74 -18.35
C TRP A 114 23.37 0.32 -17.01
N TRP A 115 24.63 0.70 -16.80
CA TRP A 115 25.33 0.39 -15.55
C TRP A 115 24.73 1.14 -14.35
N LEU A 116 24.26 2.38 -14.55
CA LEU A 116 23.58 3.16 -13.51
C LEU A 116 22.21 2.53 -13.20
N LEU A 117 21.47 2.08 -14.23
CA LEU A 117 20.22 1.35 -14.05
C LEU A 117 20.43 0.07 -13.21
N LEU A 118 21.51 -0.69 -13.47
CA LEU A 118 21.84 -1.88 -12.68
C LEU A 118 22.20 -1.52 -11.21
N LEU A 119 22.97 -0.44 -11.01
CA LEU A 119 23.32 0.03 -9.68
C LEU A 119 22.07 0.43 -8.89
N VAL A 120 21.20 1.24 -9.51
CA VAL A 120 19.93 1.65 -8.89
C VAL A 120 19.02 0.44 -8.64
N GLY A 121 18.96 -0.53 -9.56
CA GLY A 121 18.21 -1.77 -9.39
C GLY A 121 18.72 -2.60 -8.22
N ALA A 122 20.02 -2.75 -8.07
CA ALA A 122 20.60 -3.43 -6.91
C ALA A 122 20.26 -2.71 -5.61
N TRP A 123 20.33 -1.37 -5.60
CA TRP A 123 19.96 -0.56 -4.43
C TRP A 123 18.46 -0.69 -4.11
N CYS A 124 17.57 -0.46 -5.07
CA CYS A 124 16.12 -0.58 -4.89
C CYS A 124 15.69 -1.97 -4.41
N SER A 125 16.43 -3.03 -4.79
CA SER A 125 16.18 -4.39 -4.33
C SER A 125 16.35 -4.57 -2.82
N THR A 126 17.06 -3.67 -2.14
CA THR A 126 17.20 -3.67 -0.66
C THR A 126 16.01 -3.04 0.05
N LEU A 127 15.15 -2.32 -0.67
CA LEU A 127 14.09 -1.44 -0.17
C LEU A 127 14.61 -0.24 0.66
N ILE A 128 15.91 -0.02 0.72
CA ILE A 128 16.46 1.22 1.28
C ILE A 128 16.15 2.35 0.31
N PRO A 129 15.52 3.45 0.77
CA PRO A 129 15.22 4.59 -0.08
C PRO A 129 16.44 5.12 -0.84
N VAL A 130 16.23 5.48 -2.10
CA VAL A 130 17.31 5.92 -2.99
C VAL A 130 17.72 7.36 -2.63
N PRO A 131 19.02 7.67 -2.50
CA PRO A 131 19.46 9.05 -2.37
C PRO A 131 19.14 9.85 -3.65
N ALA A 132 18.88 11.15 -3.54
CA ALA A 132 18.51 12.04 -4.65
C ALA A 132 19.47 11.95 -5.85
N ALA A 133 20.77 11.68 -5.60
CA ALA A 133 21.77 11.51 -6.66
C ALA A 133 21.51 10.27 -7.55
N LEU A 134 20.78 9.30 -7.08
CA LEU A 134 20.41 8.07 -7.81
C LEU A 134 18.95 8.09 -8.30
N ASP A 135 18.26 9.22 -8.18
CA ASP A 135 16.93 9.38 -8.77
C ASP A 135 17.02 9.51 -10.29
N ILE A 136 16.91 8.37 -10.97
CA ILE A 136 16.99 8.27 -12.42
C ILE A 136 15.67 8.60 -13.13
N ARG A 137 14.53 8.71 -12.38
CA ARG A 137 13.22 9.05 -12.96
C ARG A 137 12.84 10.52 -12.78
N GLY A 138 13.32 11.17 -11.72
CA GLY A 138 13.07 12.60 -11.45
C GLY A 138 11.86 12.91 -10.61
N TRP A 139 11.23 11.91 -10.00
CA TRP A 139 10.06 12.09 -9.12
C TRP A 139 10.40 12.17 -7.63
N ALA A 140 11.67 12.05 -7.31
CA ALA A 140 12.18 12.00 -5.93
C ALA A 140 11.56 10.89 -5.07
N ASP A 141 11.02 9.83 -5.69
CA ASP A 141 10.47 8.68 -4.98
C ASP A 141 11.54 7.87 -4.26
N PHE A 142 11.18 7.20 -3.15
CA PHE A 142 12.05 6.24 -2.49
C PHE A 142 12.59 5.15 -3.42
N ASN A 143 11.84 4.83 -4.48
CA ASN A 143 12.24 3.83 -5.47
C ASN A 143 11.84 4.29 -6.88
N PRO A 144 12.77 4.84 -7.68
CA PRO A 144 12.48 5.34 -9.01
C PRO A 144 12.11 4.26 -10.04
N LEU A 145 12.36 2.98 -9.73
CA LEU A 145 11.97 1.85 -10.58
C LEU A 145 10.56 1.34 -10.28
N ASN A 146 10.07 1.57 -9.04
CA ASN A 146 8.77 1.12 -8.61
C ASN A 146 8.26 1.99 -7.43
N GLY A 147 7.76 3.16 -7.75
CA GLY A 147 7.31 4.14 -6.75
C GLY A 147 6.31 3.55 -5.73
N ALA A 148 5.40 2.63 -6.13
CA ALA A 148 4.43 2.03 -5.22
C ALA A 148 5.07 1.37 -3.98
N THR A 149 6.34 0.98 -4.04
CA THR A 149 7.03 0.35 -2.91
C THR A 149 7.36 1.31 -1.76
N TRP A 150 7.12 2.61 -1.89
CA TRP A 150 7.28 3.58 -0.79
C TRP A 150 6.52 3.14 0.47
N SER A 151 5.32 2.63 0.31
CA SER A 151 4.49 2.18 1.45
C SER A 151 5.07 0.93 2.14
N LEU A 152 5.81 0.09 1.40
CA LEU A 152 6.49 -1.07 1.96
C LEU A 152 7.68 -0.66 2.85
N VAL A 153 8.33 0.48 2.57
CA VAL A 153 9.33 1.07 3.48
C VAL A 153 8.66 1.34 4.83
N TRP A 154 7.51 2.00 4.83
CA TRP A 154 6.75 2.26 6.05
C TRP A 154 6.23 0.97 6.71
N GLU A 155 5.81 -0.03 5.94
CA GLU A 155 5.43 -1.33 6.50
C GLU A 155 6.60 -2.01 7.22
N TYR A 156 7.82 -1.94 6.68
CA TYR A 156 9.00 -2.46 7.37
C TYR A 156 9.30 -1.66 8.64
N ILE A 157 9.19 -0.34 8.61
CA ILE A 157 9.29 0.50 9.81
C ILE A 157 8.23 0.08 10.84
N GLY A 158 6.99 -0.12 10.45
CA GLY A 158 5.92 -0.62 11.33
C GLY A 158 6.25 -1.98 11.95
N ASN A 159 6.83 -2.91 11.19
CA ASN A 159 7.27 -4.20 11.72
C ASN A 159 8.44 -4.05 12.73
N VAL A 160 9.38 -3.13 12.48
CA VAL A 160 10.47 -2.80 13.42
C VAL A 160 9.91 -2.18 14.69
N LEU A 161 9.03 -1.20 14.59
CA LEU A 161 8.34 -0.59 15.74
C LEU A 161 7.54 -1.63 16.54
N TYR A 162 6.90 -2.58 15.87
CA TYR A 162 6.23 -3.69 16.53
C TYR A 162 7.20 -4.50 17.39
N ILE A 163 8.32 -4.93 16.86
CA ILE A 163 9.30 -5.75 17.59
C ILE A 163 9.92 -4.97 18.77
N LEU A 164 10.30 -3.71 18.51
CA LEU A 164 11.07 -2.93 19.48
C LEU A 164 10.18 -2.33 20.57
N LEU A 165 8.94 -1.94 20.22
CA LEU A 165 8.09 -1.13 21.09
C LEU A 165 6.71 -1.77 21.30
N PHE A 166 5.87 -1.85 20.26
CA PHE A 166 4.44 -2.12 20.41
C PHE A 166 4.11 -3.48 21.01
N SER A 167 4.93 -4.51 20.72
CA SER A 167 4.74 -5.86 21.28
C SER A 167 4.91 -5.91 22.81
N ARG A 168 5.64 -4.95 23.38
CA ARG A 168 5.93 -4.86 24.84
C ARG A 168 4.93 -4.00 25.59
N LEU A 169 4.13 -3.20 24.89
CA LEU A 169 3.15 -2.32 25.50
C LEU A 169 1.92 -3.12 25.97
N SER A 170 1.43 -2.78 27.15
CA SER A 170 0.10 -3.24 27.56
C SER A 170 -0.98 -2.68 26.63
N THR A 171 -2.14 -3.35 26.57
CA THR A 171 -3.26 -2.87 25.73
C THR A 171 -3.71 -1.46 26.12
N ARG A 172 -3.66 -1.10 27.41
CA ARG A 172 -3.98 0.27 27.88
C ARG A 172 -2.99 1.32 27.35
N VAL A 173 -1.70 1.04 27.44
CA VAL A 173 -0.67 1.94 26.94
C VAL A 173 -0.73 2.05 25.42
N LEU A 174 -0.91 0.93 24.72
CA LEU A 174 -1.10 0.93 23.27
C LEU A 174 -2.31 1.78 22.86
N SER A 175 -3.44 1.71 23.63
CA SER A 175 -4.62 2.53 23.31
C SER A 175 -4.36 4.03 23.47
N LEU A 176 -3.55 4.44 24.47
CA LEU A 176 -3.16 5.85 24.63
C LEU A 176 -2.28 6.34 23.46
N PHE A 177 -1.30 5.53 23.04
CA PHE A 177 -0.48 5.85 21.85
C PHE A 177 -1.34 5.90 20.58
N THR A 178 -2.30 4.97 20.43
CA THR A 178 -3.23 4.97 19.29
C THR A 178 -4.11 6.22 19.29
N ALA A 179 -4.59 6.66 20.46
CA ALA A 179 -5.35 7.91 20.58
C ALA A 179 -4.50 9.14 20.21
N GLY A 180 -3.24 9.19 20.68
CA GLY A 180 -2.31 10.27 20.27
C GLY A 180 -2.07 10.29 18.76
N ALA A 181 -1.86 9.11 18.16
CA ALA A 181 -1.70 8.99 16.71
C ALA A 181 -2.98 9.36 15.94
N ALA A 182 -4.17 9.07 16.49
CA ALA A 182 -5.44 9.54 15.91
C ALA A 182 -5.52 11.07 15.87
N VAL A 183 -5.08 11.74 16.94
CA VAL A 183 -5.02 13.21 16.98
C VAL A 183 -4.05 13.72 15.91
N LEU A 184 -2.85 13.14 15.77
CA LEU A 184 -1.91 13.54 14.72
C LEU A 184 -2.50 13.35 13.32
N THR A 185 -3.19 12.24 13.07
CA THR A 185 -3.88 12.00 11.80
C THR A 185 -4.96 13.05 11.54
N LEU A 186 -5.76 13.39 12.54
CA LEU A 186 -6.78 14.43 12.42
C LEU A 186 -6.17 15.80 12.13
N LEU A 187 -5.09 16.18 12.83
CA LEU A 187 -4.39 17.45 12.62
C LEU A 187 -3.80 17.51 11.21
N LEU A 188 -3.19 16.43 10.71
CA LEU A 188 -2.71 16.35 9.34
C LEU A 188 -3.85 16.52 8.32
N CYS A 189 -4.96 15.82 8.51
CA CYS A 189 -6.14 15.94 7.64
C CYS A 189 -6.71 17.36 7.63
N LEU A 190 -6.69 18.05 8.74
CA LEU A 190 -7.15 19.44 8.87
C LEU A 190 -6.07 20.47 8.51
N ASN A 191 -4.93 20.01 8.01
CA ASN A 191 -3.78 20.85 7.62
C ASN A 191 -3.25 21.72 8.77
N VAL A 192 -3.32 21.22 10.02
CA VAL A 192 -2.73 21.89 11.18
C VAL A 192 -1.25 21.50 11.25
N ASP A 193 -0.39 22.48 11.04
CA ASP A 193 1.07 22.26 11.01
C ASP A 193 1.66 22.26 12.42
N VAL A 194 1.73 21.08 13.02
CA VAL A 194 2.30 20.88 14.36
C VAL A 194 3.84 20.94 14.34
N PHE A 195 4.46 20.63 13.22
CA PHE A 195 5.91 20.45 13.11
C PHE A 195 6.60 21.54 12.28
N GLY A 196 5.86 22.53 11.77
CA GLY A 196 6.40 23.61 10.94
C GLY A 196 6.92 23.14 9.56
N VAL A 197 6.33 22.07 9.02
CA VAL A 197 6.76 21.48 7.74
C VAL A 197 5.66 21.43 6.68
N LEU A 198 4.40 21.67 7.05
CA LEU A 198 3.27 21.58 6.12
C LEU A 198 3.03 22.86 5.33
N GLU A 199 3.63 23.99 5.70
CA GLU A 199 3.50 25.26 4.96
C GLU A 199 3.97 25.12 3.51
N ALA A 200 4.97 24.27 3.26
CA ALA A 200 5.46 23.97 1.92
C ALA A 200 4.44 23.20 1.05
N ARG A 201 3.39 22.62 1.65
CA ARG A 201 2.34 21.87 0.95
C ARG A 201 1.30 22.79 0.31
N THR A 202 1.74 23.64 -0.59
CA THR A 202 0.84 24.60 -1.25
C THR A 202 -0.22 23.93 -2.13
N THR A 203 0.05 22.73 -2.66
CA THR A 203 -0.81 22.02 -3.61
C THR A 203 -1.61 20.87 -3.00
N ALA A 204 -1.29 20.42 -1.79
CA ALA A 204 -1.88 19.24 -1.17
C ALA A 204 -2.41 19.48 0.25
N ALA A 205 -3.05 20.63 0.50
CA ALA A 205 -3.69 20.94 1.77
C ALA A 205 -4.95 20.08 2.01
N TYR A 206 -5.26 19.83 3.27
CA TYR A 206 -6.44 19.06 3.71
C TYR A 206 -6.47 17.63 3.14
N THR A 207 -5.34 16.94 3.18
CA THR A 207 -5.23 15.55 2.74
C THR A 207 -4.03 14.86 3.41
N VAL A 208 -4.11 13.54 3.54
CA VAL A 208 -2.97 12.70 3.98
C VAL A 208 -2.09 12.28 2.81
N ILE A 209 -2.35 12.71 1.58
CA ILE A 209 -1.56 12.26 0.42
C ILE A 209 -0.09 12.63 0.60
N GLY A 210 0.82 11.66 0.41
CA GLY A 210 2.27 11.82 0.61
C GLY A 210 2.89 10.63 1.31
N GLY A 211 4.17 10.79 1.67
CA GLY A 211 4.96 9.79 2.38
C GLY A 211 5.93 9.00 1.50
N TRP A 212 6.23 9.46 0.29
CA TRP A 212 7.00 8.72 -0.73
C TRP A 212 8.46 9.15 -0.90
N ASN A 213 8.90 10.22 -0.20
CA ASN A 213 10.30 10.69 -0.24
C ASN A 213 10.80 11.18 1.14
N PHE A 214 12.01 11.75 1.19
CA PHE A 214 12.66 12.23 2.41
C PHE A 214 12.44 13.73 2.70
N ASP A 215 11.61 14.43 1.97
CA ASP A 215 11.26 15.79 2.34
C ASP A 215 10.57 15.78 3.72
N ALA A 216 10.79 16.83 4.51
CA ALA A 216 10.37 16.84 5.92
C ALA A 216 8.85 16.62 6.08
N ASP A 217 8.04 17.23 5.21
CA ASP A 217 6.60 17.02 5.16
C ASP A 217 6.25 15.55 4.82
N GLN A 218 6.95 14.97 3.84
CA GLN A 218 6.71 13.59 3.40
C GLN A 218 7.04 12.57 4.48
N VAL A 219 8.11 12.80 5.25
CA VAL A 219 8.46 11.95 6.39
C VAL A 219 7.40 12.04 7.48
N VAL A 220 6.95 13.26 7.84
CA VAL A 220 5.87 13.45 8.83
C VAL A 220 4.57 12.78 8.36
N ILE A 221 4.19 12.95 7.09
CA ILE A 221 3.01 12.32 6.50
C ILE A 221 3.14 10.80 6.57
N GLY A 222 4.26 10.24 6.11
CA GLY A 222 4.47 8.80 6.08
C GLY A 222 4.37 8.15 7.45
N PHE A 223 4.98 8.77 8.49
CA PHE A 223 4.83 8.32 9.87
C PHE A 223 3.38 8.43 10.36
N THR A 224 2.71 9.53 10.10
CA THR A 224 1.32 9.75 10.54
C THR A 224 0.39 8.71 9.91
N ARG A 225 0.55 8.44 8.61
CA ARG A 225 -0.21 7.43 7.87
C ARG A 225 0.06 6.00 8.38
N LEU A 226 1.29 5.71 8.80
CA LEU A 226 1.65 4.41 9.37
C LEU A 226 1.09 4.24 10.78
N LEU A 227 1.35 5.20 11.69
CA LEU A 227 1.22 4.98 13.14
C LEU A 227 -0.21 4.66 13.55
N TYR A 228 -1.18 5.52 13.22
CA TYR A 228 -2.54 5.27 13.67
C TYR A 228 -3.14 3.98 13.09
N PRO A 229 -3.16 3.75 11.76
CA PRO A 229 -3.78 2.55 11.23
C PRO A 229 -3.11 1.27 11.74
N PHE A 230 -1.78 1.24 11.78
CA PHE A 230 -1.05 0.06 12.23
C PHE A 230 -1.31 -0.25 13.70
N MET A 231 -1.23 0.76 14.59
CA MET A 231 -1.51 0.58 16.02
C MET A 231 -2.98 0.26 16.28
N MET A 232 -3.92 0.87 15.54
CA MET A 232 -5.34 0.54 15.64
C MET A 232 -5.59 -0.91 15.23
N GLY A 233 -4.97 -1.38 14.16
CA GLY A 233 -5.02 -2.79 13.77
C GLY A 233 -4.52 -3.74 14.86
N LEU A 234 -3.36 -3.44 15.47
CA LEU A 234 -2.83 -4.18 16.62
C LEU A 234 -3.80 -4.18 17.81
N LEU A 235 -4.34 -3.01 18.14
CA LEU A 235 -5.25 -2.83 19.27
C LEU A 235 -6.53 -3.66 19.08
N LEU A 236 -7.14 -3.58 17.89
CA LEU A 236 -8.35 -4.35 17.55
C LEU A 236 -8.10 -5.87 17.61
N SER A 237 -6.90 -6.30 17.17
CA SER A 237 -6.51 -7.70 17.28
C SER A 237 -6.41 -8.16 18.73
N ARG A 238 -5.81 -7.36 19.63
CA ARG A 238 -5.66 -7.67 21.05
C ARG A 238 -7.00 -7.66 21.80
N MET A 239 -7.87 -6.73 21.46
CA MET A 239 -9.20 -6.65 22.07
C MET A 239 -10.09 -7.82 21.68
N GLY A 240 -9.75 -8.54 20.59
CA GLY A 240 -10.53 -9.67 20.10
C GLY A 240 -11.96 -9.28 19.68
N GLN A 241 -12.26 -8.00 19.58
CA GLN A 241 -13.58 -7.50 19.21
C GLN A 241 -13.85 -7.83 17.74
N ARG A 242 -14.86 -8.68 17.57
CA ARG A 242 -15.43 -8.99 16.26
C ARG A 242 -16.84 -8.43 16.28
N VAL A 243 -17.06 -7.46 15.44
CA VAL A 243 -18.44 -6.97 15.24
C VAL A 243 -19.18 -8.09 14.51
N ARG A 244 -20.16 -8.69 15.21
CA ARG A 244 -21.06 -9.70 14.63
C ARG A 244 -22.11 -9.04 13.70
N LEU A 245 -21.71 -8.05 12.93
CA LEU A 245 -22.53 -7.56 11.84
C LEU A 245 -22.47 -8.64 10.76
N ARG A 246 -23.64 -9.08 10.29
CA ARG A 246 -23.77 -10.00 9.15
C ARG A 246 -23.42 -9.26 7.85
N GLY A 247 -22.19 -8.73 7.78
CA GLY A 247 -21.65 -8.19 6.54
C GLY A 247 -20.97 -9.33 5.80
N ASN A 248 -21.51 -9.74 4.67
CA ASN A 248 -20.79 -10.61 3.77
C ASN A 248 -19.67 -9.82 3.07
N PHE A 249 -18.78 -10.52 2.38
CA PHE A 249 -17.68 -9.92 1.61
C PHE A 249 -18.16 -8.80 0.67
N VAL A 250 -19.31 -8.99 0.02
CA VAL A 250 -19.85 -8.04 -0.97
C VAL A 250 -20.17 -6.69 -0.32
N VAL A 251 -20.82 -6.70 0.85
CA VAL A 251 -21.14 -5.44 1.58
C VAL A 251 -19.88 -4.70 1.97
N CYS A 252 -18.90 -5.40 2.57
CA CYS A 252 -17.64 -4.77 2.96
C CYS A 252 -16.86 -4.24 1.75
N ALA A 253 -16.86 -4.98 0.62
CA ALA A 253 -16.20 -4.57 -0.61
C ALA A 253 -16.88 -3.34 -1.23
N LEU A 254 -18.21 -3.31 -1.30
CA LEU A 254 -18.95 -2.16 -1.82
C LEU A 254 -18.75 -0.91 -0.96
N LEU A 255 -18.75 -1.06 0.37
CA LEU A 255 -18.43 0.05 1.28
C LEU A 255 -17.01 0.58 1.01
N LEU A 256 -16.02 -0.30 0.92
CA LEU A 256 -14.64 0.10 0.66
C LEU A 256 -14.52 0.80 -0.71
N ILE A 257 -15.14 0.24 -1.76
CA ILE A 257 -15.17 0.85 -3.10
C ILE A 257 -15.82 2.24 -3.02
N ALA A 258 -16.98 2.37 -2.39
CA ALA A 258 -17.69 3.64 -2.25
C ALA A 258 -16.82 4.69 -1.56
N LEU A 259 -16.12 4.32 -0.47
CA LEU A 259 -15.24 5.24 0.25
C LEU A 259 -14.04 5.68 -0.59
N LEU A 260 -13.40 4.77 -1.33
CA LEU A 260 -12.25 5.12 -2.15
C LEU A 260 -12.62 5.85 -3.43
N CYS A 261 -13.86 5.66 -3.92
CA CYS A 261 -14.38 6.33 -5.13
C CYS A 261 -15.15 7.63 -4.84
N MET A 262 -15.29 8.04 -3.57
CA MET A 262 -16.00 9.28 -3.23
C MET A 262 -15.34 10.47 -3.91
N PRO A 263 -16.09 11.32 -4.64
CA PRO A 263 -15.54 12.52 -5.27
C PRO A 263 -14.96 13.51 -4.26
N ARG A 264 -13.89 14.18 -4.62
CA ARG A 264 -13.39 15.32 -3.85
C ARG A 264 -14.28 16.55 -4.11
N VAL A 265 -14.55 17.31 -3.05
CA VAL A 265 -15.28 18.57 -3.17
C VAL A 265 -14.32 19.63 -3.71
N GLY A 266 -14.74 20.32 -4.80
CA GLY A 266 -13.95 21.37 -5.43
C GLY A 266 -13.03 20.88 -6.56
N GLY A 267 -12.65 19.61 -6.63
CA GLY A 267 -12.04 18.93 -7.77
C GLY A 267 -10.71 19.46 -8.32
N SER A 268 -10.23 20.62 -7.88
CA SER A 268 -8.99 21.25 -8.34
C SER A 268 -8.02 21.54 -7.19
N GLU A 269 -6.75 21.73 -7.52
CA GLU A 269 -5.72 22.11 -6.55
C GLU A 269 -5.99 23.50 -5.95
N GLU A 270 -6.72 24.37 -6.65
CA GLU A 270 -7.07 25.71 -6.20
C GLU A 270 -8.24 25.71 -5.19
N ALA A 271 -9.19 24.77 -5.33
CA ALA A 271 -10.35 24.66 -4.46
C ALA A 271 -10.06 23.70 -3.28
N ARG A 272 -9.37 24.21 -2.26
CA ARG A 272 -8.94 23.42 -1.09
C ARG A 272 -9.94 23.55 0.04
N PHE A 273 -10.84 22.58 0.13
CA PHE A 273 -11.85 22.56 1.19
C PHE A 273 -11.48 21.62 2.31
N TRP A 274 -11.58 22.06 3.54
CA TRP A 274 -11.34 21.27 4.75
C TRP A 274 -12.22 20.02 4.84
N TRP A 275 -13.37 20.00 4.15
CA TRP A 275 -14.26 18.83 4.05
C TRP A 275 -13.55 17.57 3.52
N ASN A 276 -12.64 17.75 2.58
CA ASN A 276 -11.89 16.61 2.04
C ASN A 276 -11.02 15.98 3.13
N GLY A 277 -10.33 16.79 3.91
CA GLY A 277 -9.55 16.31 5.05
C GLY A 277 -10.43 15.70 6.15
N ALA A 278 -11.57 16.31 6.46
CA ALA A 278 -12.53 15.75 7.41
C ALA A 278 -13.06 14.38 6.94
N TYR A 279 -13.32 14.23 5.63
CA TYR A 279 -13.72 12.98 5.03
C TYR A 279 -12.61 11.91 5.15
N GLU A 280 -11.38 12.27 4.83
CA GLU A 280 -10.23 11.36 4.96
C GLU A 280 -10.02 10.92 6.42
N ALA A 281 -10.12 11.86 7.37
CA ALA A 281 -10.07 11.56 8.79
C ALA A 281 -11.18 10.58 9.20
N LEU A 282 -12.42 10.80 8.75
CA LEU A 282 -13.53 9.89 9.01
C LEU A 282 -13.24 8.48 8.44
N CYS A 283 -12.74 8.40 7.20
CA CYS A 283 -12.38 7.12 6.60
C CYS A 283 -11.32 6.38 7.41
N ILE A 284 -10.20 7.05 7.72
CA ILE A 284 -9.05 6.44 8.38
C ILE A 284 -9.37 6.11 9.84
N LEU A 285 -9.95 7.04 10.58
CA LEU A 285 -10.13 6.92 12.03
C LEU A 285 -11.31 6.03 12.41
N VAL A 286 -12.35 5.95 11.57
CA VAL A 286 -13.60 5.29 11.92
C VAL A 286 -14.00 4.20 10.92
N LEU A 287 -14.15 4.55 9.64
CA LEU A 287 -14.80 3.67 8.69
C LEU A 287 -13.95 2.45 8.33
N PHE A 288 -12.63 2.62 8.15
CA PHE A 288 -11.72 1.49 7.90
C PHE A 288 -11.63 0.53 9.10
N PRO A 289 -11.48 0.99 10.36
CA PRO A 289 -11.62 0.12 11.53
C PRO A 289 -12.95 -0.64 11.59
N VAL A 290 -14.06 0.00 11.25
CA VAL A 290 -15.38 -0.67 11.20
C VAL A 290 -15.42 -1.74 10.13
N ILE A 291 -14.98 -1.44 8.89
CA ILE A 291 -14.91 -2.42 7.79
C ILE A 291 -14.01 -3.60 8.17
N LEU A 292 -12.85 -3.34 8.81
CA LEU A 292 -11.97 -4.39 9.30
C LEU A 292 -12.69 -5.30 10.30
N LEU A 293 -13.37 -4.74 11.29
CA LEU A 293 -14.11 -5.51 12.29
C LEU A 293 -15.25 -6.32 11.66
N MET A 294 -16.00 -5.73 10.72
CA MET A 294 -17.03 -6.44 9.95
C MET A 294 -16.42 -7.63 9.20
N GLY A 295 -15.33 -7.40 8.48
CA GLY A 295 -14.63 -8.45 7.73
C GLY A 295 -14.04 -9.54 8.63
N ALA A 296 -13.48 -9.18 9.79
CA ALA A 296 -12.92 -10.13 10.74
C ALA A 296 -14.02 -10.96 11.46
N GLY A 297 -15.22 -10.39 11.65
CA GLY A 297 -16.38 -11.07 12.25
C GLY A 297 -17.18 -11.94 11.28
N SER A 298 -16.95 -11.77 9.97
CA SER A 298 -17.73 -12.45 8.92
C SER A 298 -17.14 -13.81 8.57
N GLY A 299 -18.01 -14.81 8.46
CA GLY A 299 -17.69 -16.09 7.82
C GLY A 299 -18.19 -16.11 6.38
N LEU A 300 -17.47 -16.80 5.49
CA LEU A 300 -17.94 -17.05 4.12
C LEU A 300 -18.85 -18.27 4.11
N SER A 301 -20.09 -18.09 3.66
CA SER A 301 -21.08 -19.16 3.57
C SER A 301 -21.14 -19.81 2.18
N LYS A 302 -20.68 -19.11 1.14
CA LYS A 302 -20.74 -19.56 -0.26
C LYS A 302 -19.38 -19.94 -0.78
N VAL A 303 -19.29 -21.10 -1.43
CA VAL A 303 -18.05 -21.61 -2.06
C VAL A 303 -17.50 -20.63 -3.10
N ALA A 304 -18.38 -19.95 -3.85
CA ALA A 304 -17.98 -18.94 -4.84
C ALA A 304 -17.30 -17.73 -4.19
N GLU A 305 -17.86 -17.20 -3.09
CA GLU A 305 -17.25 -16.10 -2.32
C GLU A 305 -15.89 -16.50 -1.77
N THR A 306 -15.76 -17.73 -1.25
CA THR A 306 -14.48 -18.24 -0.73
C THR A 306 -13.42 -18.30 -1.83
N LYS A 307 -13.77 -18.76 -3.04
CA LYS A 307 -12.85 -18.80 -4.18
C LYS A 307 -12.41 -17.39 -4.59
N VAL A 308 -13.34 -16.43 -4.68
CA VAL A 308 -13.06 -15.04 -5.03
C VAL A 308 -12.15 -14.40 -3.97
N CYS A 309 -12.50 -14.47 -2.70
CA CYS A 309 -11.69 -13.91 -1.61
C CYS A 309 -10.28 -14.53 -1.57
N THR A 310 -10.19 -15.85 -1.74
CA THR A 310 -8.90 -16.55 -1.77
C THR A 310 -8.06 -16.10 -2.96
N PHE A 311 -8.64 -15.98 -4.15
CA PHE A 311 -7.94 -15.51 -5.34
C PHE A 311 -7.44 -14.07 -5.14
N LEU A 312 -8.35 -13.14 -4.81
CA LEU A 312 -8.04 -11.73 -4.59
C LEU A 312 -6.98 -11.55 -3.49
N GLY A 313 -7.12 -12.26 -2.38
CA GLY A 313 -6.17 -12.21 -1.27
C GLY A 313 -4.77 -12.71 -1.64
N ARG A 314 -4.68 -13.75 -2.49
CA ARG A 314 -3.39 -14.30 -2.95
C ARG A 314 -2.68 -13.39 -3.92
N ILE A 315 -3.40 -12.76 -4.85
CA ILE A 315 -2.79 -11.89 -5.86
C ILE A 315 -2.56 -10.46 -5.34
N SER A 316 -3.20 -10.03 -4.23
CA SER A 316 -3.20 -8.64 -3.78
C SER A 316 -1.80 -8.06 -3.61
N TYR A 317 -0.89 -8.78 -2.93
CA TYR A 317 0.47 -8.31 -2.71
C TYR A 317 1.33 -8.35 -3.99
N PRO A 318 1.37 -9.46 -4.76
CA PRO A 318 2.00 -9.45 -6.08
C PRO A 318 1.48 -8.34 -6.99
N LEU A 319 0.17 -8.13 -7.07
CA LEU A 319 -0.45 -7.09 -7.89
C LEU A 319 0.00 -5.69 -7.46
N TYR A 320 0.01 -5.44 -6.14
CA TYR A 320 0.49 -4.18 -5.58
C TYR A 320 1.96 -3.90 -5.96
N VAL A 321 2.79 -4.93 -6.05
CA VAL A 321 4.21 -4.76 -6.37
C VAL A 321 4.47 -4.63 -7.88
N VAL A 322 3.71 -5.30 -8.74
CA VAL A 322 4.04 -5.34 -10.17
C VAL A 322 3.34 -4.26 -11.02
N HIS A 323 2.26 -3.64 -10.50
CA HIS A 323 1.42 -2.78 -11.35
C HIS A 323 2.12 -1.50 -11.81
N LEU A 324 2.83 -0.80 -10.91
CA LEU A 324 3.32 0.53 -11.22
C LEU A 324 4.39 0.57 -12.33
N PRO A 325 5.36 -0.37 -12.42
CA PRO A 325 6.23 -0.46 -13.59
C PRO A 325 5.48 -0.63 -14.92
N ILE A 326 4.35 -1.36 -14.91
CA ILE A 326 3.49 -1.55 -16.10
C ILE A 326 2.73 -0.27 -16.39
N VAL A 327 2.20 0.40 -15.38
CA VAL A 327 1.51 1.68 -15.51
C VAL A 327 2.43 2.76 -16.06
N PHE A 328 3.71 2.80 -15.67
CA PHE A 328 4.66 3.75 -16.24
C PHE A 328 4.79 3.62 -17.76
N VAL A 329 4.75 2.40 -18.30
CA VAL A 329 4.73 2.18 -19.76
C VAL A 329 3.42 2.70 -20.37
N GLN A 330 2.28 2.46 -19.72
CA GLN A 330 0.99 2.97 -20.16
C GLN A 330 0.93 4.50 -20.12
N MET A 331 1.47 5.15 -19.07
CA MET A 331 1.56 6.60 -18.95
C MET A 331 2.40 7.20 -20.10
N SER A 332 3.53 6.59 -20.40
CA SER A 332 4.39 7.03 -21.52
C SER A 332 3.68 6.89 -22.87
N TRP A 333 2.98 5.78 -23.09
CA TRP A 333 2.17 5.61 -24.28
C TRP A 333 1.08 6.69 -24.40
N ALA A 334 0.37 6.96 -23.32
CA ALA A 334 -0.69 7.99 -23.30
C ALA A 334 -0.13 9.38 -23.61
N ALA A 335 1.03 9.73 -23.04
CA ALA A 335 1.69 11.01 -23.27
C ALA A 335 2.19 11.19 -24.73
N GLN A 336 2.63 10.09 -25.37
CA GLN A 336 3.08 10.10 -26.75
C GLN A 336 1.93 10.11 -27.76
N HIS A 337 0.71 9.75 -27.33
CA HIS A 337 -0.46 9.63 -28.20
C HIS A 337 -1.65 10.48 -27.70
N PRO A 338 -1.46 11.79 -27.38
CA PRO A 338 -2.51 12.61 -26.78
C PRO A 338 -3.74 12.80 -27.69
N GLN A 339 -3.56 12.62 -29.01
CA GLN A 339 -4.61 12.75 -30.02
C GLN A 339 -5.27 11.40 -30.37
N ALA A 340 -4.88 10.30 -29.73
CA ALA A 340 -5.53 9.02 -29.95
C ALA A 340 -7.03 9.08 -29.52
N PRO A 341 -7.92 8.34 -30.18
CA PRO A 341 -9.32 8.33 -29.79
C PRO A 341 -9.50 7.77 -28.39
N LEU A 342 -10.52 8.25 -27.67
CA LEU A 342 -10.83 7.79 -26.29
C LEU A 342 -10.87 6.26 -26.17
N GLY A 343 -11.39 5.58 -27.18
CA GLY A 343 -11.41 4.11 -27.21
C GLY A 343 -10.03 3.48 -27.12
N ALA A 344 -9.00 4.07 -27.76
CA ALA A 344 -7.61 3.58 -27.68
C ALA A 344 -7.03 3.77 -26.26
N HIS A 345 -7.27 4.91 -25.62
CA HIS A 345 -6.88 5.15 -24.24
C HIS A 345 -7.52 4.17 -23.26
N ILE A 346 -8.84 3.93 -23.42
CA ILE A 346 -9.59 2.95 -22.60
C ILE A 346 -9.01 1.54 -22.81
N MET A 347 -8.77 1.13 -24.06
CA MET A 347 -8.22 -0.20 -24.35
C MET A 347 -6.82 -0.38 -23.78
N THR A 348 -5.96 0.63 -23.87
CA THR A 348 -4.60 0.60 -23.30
C THR A 348 -4.65 0.51 -21.76
N ALA A 349 -5.53 1.27 -21.13
CA ALA A 349 -5.77 1.21 -19.69
C ALA A 349 -6.27 -0.18 -19.24
N LEU A 350 -7.27 -0.75 -19.93
CA LEU A 350 -7.77 -2.10 -19.67
C LEU A 350 -6.68 -3.16 -19.87
N PHE A 351 -5.86 -3.01 -20.91
CA PHE A 351 -4.75 -3.90 -21.18
C PHE A 351 -3.69 -3.83 -20.06
N ALA A 352 -3.37 -2.63 -19.55
CA ALA A 352 -2.48 -2.45 -18.40
C ALA A 352 -3.01 -3.14 -17.13
N VAL A 353 -4.33 -3.07 -16.85
CA VAL A 353 -4.96 -3.81 -15.74
C VAL A 353 -4.80 -5.31 -15.94
N LEU A 354 -5.16 -5.83 -17.10
CA LEU A 354 -5.13 -7.26 -17.40
C LEU A 354 -3.69 -7.82 -17.34
N ILE A 355 -2.73 -7.10 -17.92
CA ILE A 355 -1.30 -7.46 -17.85
C ILE A 355 -0.80 -7.43 -16.41
N SER A 356 -1.20 -6.43 -15.60
CA SER A 356 -0.83 -6.37 -14.19
C SER A 356 -1.35 -7.58 -13.41
N ILE A 357 -2.60 -7.98 -13.63
CA ILE A 357 -3.20 -9.17 -13.00
C ILE A 357 -2.50 -10.45 -13.47
N ALA A 358 -2.26 -10.59 -14.78
CA ALA A 358 -1.58 -11.75 -15.34
C ALA A 358 -0.14 -11.88 -14.81
N THR A 359 0.62 -10.77 -14.80
CA THR A 359 1.98 -10.71 -14.26
C THR A 359 2.00 -11.03 -12.77
N ALA A 360 1.05 -10.48 -11.99
CA ALA A 360 0.93 -10.76 -10.56
C ALA A 360 0.65 -12.25 -10.30
N TYR A 361 -0.23 -12.85 -11.08
CA TYR A 361 -0.55 -14.28 -10.94
C TYR A 361 0.62 -15.16 -11.36
N ALA A 362 1.30 -14.84 -12.46
CA ALA A 362 2.50 -15.55 -12.90
C ALA A 362 3.63 -15.43 -11.85
N ALA A 363 3.92 -14.22 -11.36
CA ALA A 363 4.90 -13.99 -10.33
C ALA A 363 4.58 -14.75 -9.03
N LEU A 364 3.30 -14.77 -8.62
CA LEU A 364 2.84 -15.55 -7.47
C LEU A 364 3.16 -17.03 -7.62
N LYS A 365 2.83 -17.63 -8.80
CA LYS A 365 2.92 -19.06 -9.01
C LYS A 365 4.32 -19.56 -9.33
N LEU A 366 5.03 -18.82 -10.18
CA LEU A 366 6.30 -19.27 -10.72
C LEU A 366 7.49 -18.83 -9.86
N TYR A 367 7.33 -17.75 -9.09
CA TYR A 367 8.43 -17.17 -8.32
C TYR A 367 8.14 -17.12 -6.81
N ASP A 368 7.09 -16.41 -6.36
CA ASP A 368 6.88 -16.10 -4.96
C ASP A 368 6.59 -17.34 -4.10
N GLU A 369 5.57 -18.14 -4.47
CA GLU A 369 5.22 -19.35 -3.71
C GLU A 369 6.36 -20.38 -3.64
N PRO A 370 7.05 -20.74 -4.76
CA PRO A 370 8.16 -21.66 -4.71
C PRO A 370 9.35 -21.14 -3.90
N LEU A 371 9.70 -19.87 -4.07
CA LEU A 371 10.82 -19.26 -3.35
C LEU A 371 10.55 -19.17 -1.86
N ARG A 372 9.37 -18.70 -1.45
CA ARG A 372 8.99 -18.63 -0.03
C ARG A 372 9.00 -20.02 0.61
N LYS A 373 8.52 -21.04 -0.09
CA LYS A 373 8.59 -22.44 0.40
C LYS A 373 10.03 -22.87 0.65
N ARG A 374 10.93 -22.61 -0.31
CA ARG A 374 12.37 -22.94 -0.17
C ARG A 374 13.03 -22.19 1.00
N LEU A 375 12.78 -20.89 1.09
CA LEU A 375 13.34 -20.05 2.16
C LEU A 375 12.80 -20.46 3.54
N THR A 376 11.50 -20.76 3.64
CA THR A 376 10.87 -21.25 4.87
C THR A 376 11.51 -22.56 5.31
N ASN A 377 11.65 -23.52 4.42
CA ASN A 377 12.28 -24.82 4.72
C ASN A 377 13.76 -24.66 5.16
N ARG A 378 14.48 -23.72 4.53
CA ARG A 378 15.90 -23.50 4.83
C ARG A 378 16.14 -22.78 6.15
N PHE A 379 15.33 -21.76 6.47
CA PHE A 379 15.61 -20.82 7.55
C PHE A 379 14.67 -20.89 8.76
N LEU A 380 13.52 -21.56 8.62
CA LEU A 380 12.48 -21.62 9.66
C LEU A 380 12.16 -23.06 10.12
N SER A 381 12.63 -24.10 9.43
CA SER A 381 12.35 -25.50 9.79
C SER A 381 13.20 -26.05 10.94
N LYS A 382 14.16 -25.28 11.44
CA LYS A 382 15.09 -25.66 12.52
C LYS A 382 14.86 -24.94 13.84
N SER A 383 13.74 -24.19 13.97
CA SER A 383 13.40 -23.46 15.21
C SER A 383 12.06 -23.91 15.79
#